data_8a1c7f0c462a96b3dfe2a53c43f74723
#
_entry.id   8a1c7f0c462a96b3dfe2a53c43f74723
#
_cell.length_a   1.000
_cell.length_b   1.000
_cell.length_c   1.000
_cell.angle_alpha   90.00
_cell.angle_beta   90.00
_cell.angle_gamma   90.00
#
_symmetry.space_group_name_H-M   'P 1'
#
loop_
_entity.id
_entity.type
_entity.pdbx_description
1 polymer ?
#
loop_
_entity_poly.entity_id
_entity_poly.type
_entity_poly.pdbx_seq_one_letter_code
_entity_poly.pdbx_strand_id
1 'polypeptide(L)'
;MIGRYGGPDKRRSPRHDRRFMATLEYQGNTHEIRTIDISEHGVLIPKRLPPPIGTCVKLTLTIRNEASEFEGVVTRHTRCLVNGVESVGVGIDISSNEYREFVKNKILIA
;
A
#
# COMPACT_ATOMS: atom_id res chain seq x y z
N MET A 1 2.41 -18.83 -17.11
CA MET A 1 2.63 -18.20 -17.21
C MET A 1 2.92 -17.47 -16.94
N ILE A 2 2.99 -17.41 -16.84
CA ILE A 2 3.33 -16.55 -16.66
C ILE A 2 3.34 -15.62 -16.92
N GLY A 3 3.32 -15.67 -17.17
CA GLY A 3 3.58 -14.63 -17.75
C GLY A 3 3.06 -13.74 -17.58
N ARG A 4 2.64 -14.16 -17.12
CA ARG A 4 1.84 -13.29 -16.76
C ARG A 4 2.05 -12.04 -17.47
N TYR A 5 2.69 -11.38 -17.60
CA TYR A 5 2.76 -10.25 -18.40
C TYR A 5 3.99 -10.35 -19.13
N GLY A 6 3.93 -9.94 -20.27
CA GLY A 6 5.03 -10.01 -21.10
C GLY A 6 5.89 -8.84 -20.90
N GLY A 7 6.85 -8.83 -20.30
CA GLY A 7 7.74 -7.73 -20.19
C GLY A 7 8.21 -7.52 -18.79
N PRO A 8 9.24 -6.74 -18.59
CA PRO A 8 9.81 -6.54 -17.28
C PRO A 8 8.88 -5.75 -16.38
N ASP A 9 8.98 -6.03 -15.11
CA ASP A 9 8.28 -5.29 -14.09
C ASP A 9 8.88 -3.90 -14.02
N LYS A 10 8.05 -2.88 -14.14
CA LYS A 10 8.52 -1.50 -14.09
C LYS A 10 8.63 -0.93 -12.69
N ARG A 11 8.23 -1.68 -11.70
CA ARG A 11 8.32 -1.20 -10.31
C ARG A 11 9.75 -1.30 -9.83
N ARG A 12 10.09 -0.40 -8.91
CA ARG A 12 11.42 -0.39 -8.33
C ARG A 12 11.68 -1.64 -7.48
N SER A 13 10.63 -2.23 -6.93
CA SER A 13 10.75 -3.42 -6.11
C SER A 13 9.56 -4.33 -6.34
N PRO A 14 9.72 -5.63 -6.09
CA PRO A 14 8.60 -6.55 -6.21
C PRO A 14 7.50 -6.21 -5.24
N ARG A 15 6.28 -6.47 -5.65
CA ARG A 15 5.13 -6.30 -4.78
C ARG A 15 4.66 -7.64 -4.30
N HIS A 16 4.10 -7.64 -3.10
CA HIS A 16 3.60 -8.84 -2.47
C HIS A 16 2.13 -8.68 -2.18
N ASP A 17 1.35 -9.65 -2.63
CA ASP A 17 -0.10 -9.63 -2.46
C ASP A 17 -0.40 -9.95 -1.00
N ARG A 18 -0.42 -8.93 -0.17
CA ARG A 18 -0.64 -9.08 1.26
C ARG A 18 -1.71 -8.13 1.73
N ARG A 19 -2.65 -8.66 2.48
CA ARG A 19 -3.76 -7.88 3.00
C ARG A 19 -3.61 -7.74 4.50
N PHE A 20 -3.17 -6.57 4.91
CA PHE A 20 -3.03 -6.27 6.33
C PHE A 20 -4.00 -5.18 6.70
N MET A 21 -4.43 -5.21 7.96
CA MET A 21 -5.24 -4.11 8.49
C MET A 21 -4.40 -2.86 8.54
N ALA A 22 -4.99 -1.75 8.14
CA ALA A 22 -4.28 -0.49 8.13
C ALA A 22 -5.24 0.65 8.40
N THR A 23 -4.67 1.75 8.83
CA THR A 23 -5.41 2.99 9.03
C THR A 23 -4.75 4.05 8.19
N LEU A 24 -5.55 4.76 7.40
CA LEU A 24 -5.06 5.83 6.56
C LEU A 24 -5.60 7.15 7.08
N GLU A 25 -4.71 8.09 7.35
CA GLU A 25 -5.10 9.41 7.86
C GLU A 25 -4.65 10.49 6.89
N TYR A 26 -5.58 11.35 6.49
CA TYR A 26 -5.26 12.53 5.70
C TYR A 26 -6.39 13.53 5.91
N GLN A 27 -6.03 14.82 5.82
CA GLN A 27 -6.99 15.93 5.96
C GLN A 27 -7.84 15.82 7.22
N GLY A 28 -7.23 15.33 8.30
CA GLY A 28 -7.94 15.27 9.58
C GLY A 28 -8.89 14.10 9.74
N ASN A 29 -8.98 13.22 8.74
CA ASN A 29 -9.89 12.07 8.80
C ASN A 29 -9.10 10.77 8.83
N THR A 30 -9.64 9.79 9.54
CA THR A 30 -9.01 8.49 9.67
C THR A 30 -9.90 7.43 9.05
N HIS A 31 -9.34 6.57 8.22
CA HIS A 31 -10.06 5.53 7.52
C HIS A 31 -9.44 4.18 7.78
N GLU A 32 -10.27 3.19 8.11
CA GLU A 32 -9.80 1.82 8.24
C GLU A 32 -9.86 1.14 6.88
N ILE A 33 -8.77 0.49 6.52
CA ILE A 33 -8.67 -0.16 5.22
C ILE A 33 -7.87 -1.45 5.36
N ARG A 34 -7.83 -2.22 4.27
CA ARG A 34 -6.92 -3.35 4.16
C ARG A 34 -6.04 -3.11 2.96
N THR A 35 -4.77 -3.45 3.09
CA THR A 35 -3.86 -3.29 1.96
C THR A 35 -4.18 -4.29 0.87
N ILE A 36 -3.80 -3.98 -0.36
CA ILE A 36 -3.92 -4.89 -1.49
C ILE A 36 -2.56 -5.56 -1.73
N ASP A 37 -1.52 -4.75 -1.85
CA ASP A 37 -0.18 -5.28 -1.94
C ASP A 37 0.80 -4.32 -1.29
N ILE A 38 2.00 -4.83 -0.99
CA ILE A 38 3.03 -4.08 -0.27
C ILE A 38 4.37 -4.34 -0.93
N SER A 39 5.20 -3.30 -0.97
CA SER A 39 6.58 -3.42 -1.42
C SER A 39 7.46 -2.57 -0.52
N GLU A 40 8.77 -2.63 -0.74
CA GLU A 40 9.72 -1.85 0.06
C GLU A 40 9.59 -0.34 -0.15
N HIS A 41 8.89 0.09 -1.19
CA HIS A 41 8.78 1.50 -1.52
C HIS A 41 7.38 2.05 -1.35
N GLY A 42 6.42 1.22 -1.00
CA GLY A 42 5.07 1.72 -0.83
C GLY A 42 4.03 0.65 -0.69
N VAL A 43 2.80 1.06 -0.81
CA VAL A 43 1.66 0.19 -0.57
C VAL A 43 0.52 0.59 -1.52
N LEU A 44 -0.27 -0.39 -1.90
CA LEU A 44 -1.49 -0.17 -2.67
C LEU A 44 -2.68 -0.47 -1.77
N ILE A 45 -3.61 0.46 -1.68
CA ILE A 45 -4.80 0.30 -0.84
C ILE A 45 -6.04 0.60 -1.67
N PRO A 46 -7.19 0.04 -1.29
CA PRO A 46 -8.44 0.39 -1.97
C PRO A 46 -9.12 1.55 -1.28
N LYS A 47 -9.67 2.48 -2.06
CA LYS A 47 -10.38 3.60 -1.49
C LYS A 47 -11.37 4.13 -2.54
N ARG A 48 -12.66 3.98 -2.28
CA ARG A 48 -13.67 4.38 -3.26
C ARG A 48 -13.60 5.86 -3.62
N LEU A 49 -13.38 6.69 -2.61
CA LEU A 49 -13.19 8.12 -2.83
C LEU A 49 -11.74 8.42 -2.49
N PRO A 50 -10.84 8.28 -3.47
CA PRO A 50 -9.42 8.33 -3.18
C PRO A 50 -8.93 9.74 -2.91
N PRO A 51 -7.92 9.89 -2.04
CA PRO A 51 -7.27 11.18 -1.91
C PRO A 51 -6.56 11.54 -3.21
N PRO A 52 -6.49 12.82 -3.55
CA PRO A 52 -5.81 13.22 -4.79
C PRO A 52 -4.34 12.85 -4.81
N ILE A 53 -3.82 12.67 -6.00
CA ILE A 53 -2.39 12.46 -6.17
C ILE A 53 -1.65 13.67 -5.59
N GLY A 54 -0.58 13.41 -4.85
CA GLY A 54 0.16 14.45 -4.16
C GLY A 54 -0.23 14.64 -2.72
N THR A 55 -1.29 14.00 -2.26
CA THR A 55 -1.74 14.13 -0.88
C THR A 55 -0.76 13.42 0.05
N CYS A 56 -0.35 14.11 1.11
CA CYS A 56 0.45 13.49 2.16
C CYS A 56 -0.48 12.73 3.09
N VAL A 57 -0.10 11.50 3.40
CA VAL A 57 -0.93 10.63 4.22
C VAL A 57 -0.08 10.01 5.32
N LYS A 58 -0.75 9.60 6.38
CA LYS A 58 -0.13 8.82 7.45
C LYS A 58 -0.76 7.43 7.40
N LEU A 59 0.08 6.44 7.27
CA LEU A 59 -0.38 5.06 7.18
C LEU A 59 0.09 4.30 8.42
N THR A 60 -0.86 3.63 9.08
CA THR A 60 -0.54 2.78 10.22
C THR A 60 -0.84 1.35 9.81
N LEU A 61 0.18 0.51 9.79
CA LEU A 61 0.04 -0.90 9.47
C LEU A 61 0.04 -1.72 10.74
N THR A 62 -0.90 -2.65 10.86
CA THR A 62 -0.98 -3.52 12.02
C THR A 62 -0.66 -4.95 11.58
N ILE A 63 0.43 -5.47 12.10
CA ILE A 63 0.89 -6.83 11.78
C ILE A 63 1.18 -7.52 13.09
N ARG A 64 0.52 -8.67 13.30
CA ARG A 64 0.71 -9.46 14.52
C ARG A 64 0.48 -8.63 15.77
N ASN A 65 -0.57 -7.82 15.74
CA ASN A 65 -0.98 -6.96 16.85
C ASN A 65 0.00 -5.84 17.17
N GLU A 66 0.94 -5.57 16.26
CA GLU A 66 1.83 -4.43 16.39
C GLU A 66 1.48 -3.39 15.34
N ALA A 67 1.31 -2.16 15.75
CA ALA A 67 0.99 -1.06 14.86
C ALA A 67 2.25 -0.24 14.59
N SER A 68 2.51 0.03 13.33
CA SER A 68 3.65 0.86 12.92
C SER A 68 3.16 1.94 11.98
N GLU A 69 3.64 3.15 12.18
CA GLU A 69 3.16 4.33 11.51
C GLU A 69 4.21 4.88 10.55
N PHE A 70 3.77 5.22 9.33
CA PHE A 70 4.66 5.75 8.31
C PHE A 70 3.99 6.89 7.58
N GLU A 71 4.78 7.83 7.09
CA GLU A 71 4.28 8.91 6.26
C GLU A 71 4.55 8.59 4.80
N GLY A 72 3.60 8.95 3.94
CA GLY A 72 3.75 8.70 2.53
C GLY A 72 3.01 9.73 1.70
N VAL A 73 3.10 9.56 0.39
CA VAL A 73 2.47 10.47 -0.56
C VAL A 73 1.72 9.65 -1.59
N VAL A 74 0.49 10.07 -1.90
CA VAL A 74 -0.28 9.42 -2.94
C VAL A 74 0.35 9.72 -4.29
N THR A 75 0.72 8.68 -5.04
CA THR A 75 1.40 8.87 -6.31
C THR A 75 0.59 8.42 -7.51
N ARG A 76 -0.43 7.59 -7.32
CA ARG A 76 -1.24 7.15 -8.45
C ARG A 76 -2.56 6.59 -8.00
N HIS A 77 -3.50 6.55 -8.95
CA HIS A 77 -4.77 5.86 -8.81
C HIS A 77 -4.83 4.79 -9.90
N THR A 78 -5.41 3.65 -9.56
CA THR A 78 -5.56 2.59 -10.54
C THR A 78 -6.89 1.88 -10.27
N ARG A 79 -7.29 1.01 -11.17
CA ARG A 79 -8.51 0.22 -10.96
C ARG A 79 -8.15 -1.01 -10.17
N CYS A 80 -9.06 -1.44 -9.31
CA CYS A 80 -8.87 -2.69 -8.59
C CYS A 80 -10.21 -3.31 -8.27
N LEU A 81 -10.15 -4.60 -7.92
CA LEU A 81 -11.34 -5.32 -7.51
C LEU A 81 -11.16 -5.73 -6.05
N VAL A 82 -12.19 -5.47 -5.25
CA VAL A 82 -12.20 -5.88 -3.86
C VAL A 82 -13.45 -6.74 -3.68
N ASN A 83 -13.26 -8.02 -3.42
CA ASN A 83 -14.36 -8.98 -3.29
C ASN A 83 -15.29 -8.92 -4.51
N GLY A 84 -14.70 -8.78 -5.70
CA GLY A 84 -15.46 -8.75 -6.94
C GLY A 84 -16.09 -7.41 -7.26
N VAL A 85 -15.91 -6.40 -6.43
CA VAL A 85 -16.49 -5.08 -6.65
C VAL A 85 -15.40 -4.13 -7.08
N GLU A 86 -15.68 -3.37 -8.14
CA GLU A 86 -14.71 -2.41 -8.67
C GLU A 86 -14.48 -1.29 -7.67
N SER A 87 -13.23 -0.93 -7.45
CA SER A 87 -12.84 0.14 -6.55
C SER A 87 -11.64 0.86 -7.15
N VAL A 88 -11.17 1.88 -6.45
CA VAL A 88 -9.96 2.60 -6.86
C VAL A 88 -8.81 2.14 -6.00
N GLY A 89 -7.71 1.75 -6.64
CA GLY A 89 -6.49 1.44 -5.94
C GLY A 89 -5.66 2.70 -5.82
N VAL A 90 -5.21 2.98 -4.61
CA VAL A 90 -4.41 4.17 -4.33
C VAL A 90 -2.99 3.73 -4.03
N GLY A 91 -2.05 4.17 -4.88
CA GLY A 91 -0.64 3.89 -4.67
C GLY A 91 -0.02 4.95 -3.79
N ILE A 92 0.62 4.51 -2.72
CA ILE A 92 1.26 5.41 -1.76
C ILE A 92 2.74 5.09 -1.70
N ASP A 93 3.57 6.09 -1.99
CA ASP A 93 5.01 5.96 -1.87
C ASP A 93 5.45 6.29 -0.47
N ILE A 94 6.28 5.43 0.10
CA ILE A 94 6.83 5.64 1.43
C ILE A 94 8.34 5.50 1.30
N SER A 95 9.07 6.58 1.43
CA SER A 95 10.49 6.61 1.11
C SER A 95 11.42 6.38 2.31
N SER A 96 10.90 6.20 3.50
CA SER A 96 11.75 6.10 4.67
C SER A 96 12.48 4.75 4.75
N ASN A 97 13.68 4.76 5.29
CA ASN A 97 14.41 3.53 5.53
C ASN A 97 13.71 2.66 6.57
N GLU A 98 13.06 3.28 7.53
CA GLU A 98 12.32 2.55 8.55
C GLU A 98 11.23 1.70 7.93
N TYR A 99 10.54 2.23 6.94
CA TYR A 99 9.52 1.47 6.25
C TYR A 99 10.12 0.28 5.50
N ARG A 100 11.23 0.51 4.79
CA ARG A 100 11.88 -0.58 4.06
C ARG A 100 12.33 -1.70 4.98
N GLU A 101 12.93 -1.34 6.12
CA GLU A 101 13.35 -2.34 7.10
C GLU A 101 12.14 -3.06 7.68
N PHE A 102 11.07 -2.33 7.92
CA PHE A 102 9.84 -2.93 8.42
C PHE A 102 9.32 -3.98 7.44
N VAL A 103 9.27 -3.64 6.15
CA VAL A 103 8.78 -4.57 5.14
C VAL A 103 9.67 -5.80 5.06
N LYS A 104 10.98 -5.60 5.02
CA LYS A 104 11.93 -6.72 4.97
C LYS A 104 11.79 -7.64 6.18
N ASN A 105 11.67 -7.07 7.36
CA ASN A 105 11.72 -7.85 8.59
C ASN A 105 10.37 -8.43 9.00
N LYS A 106 9.28 -7.80 8.64
CA LYS A 106 7.95 -8.22 9.10
C LYS A 106 7.12 -8.88 8.01
N ILE A 107 7.44 -8.64 6.77
CA ILE A 107 6.60 -9.09 5.67
C ILE A 107 7.33 -10.08 4.77
N LEU A 108 8.51 -9.72 4.28
CA LEU A 108 9.19 -10.52 3.26
C LEU A 108 9.83 -11.78 3.79
N ILE A 109 10.19 -11.81 5.04
CA ILE A 109 10.80 -13.01 5.59
C ILE A 109 9.80 -13.97 6.21
N ALA A 110 8.55 -13.63 6.21
CA ALA A 110 7.53 -14.48 6.83
C ALA A 110 7.24 -15.73 6.02
#